data_de271bd0696e31e2e3ea21abb93049cb
#
_entry.id   de271bd0696e31e2e3ea21abb93049cb
#
_cell.length_a   1.000
_cell.length_b   1.000
_cell.length_c   1.000
_cell.angle_alpha   90.00
_cell.angle_beta   90.00
_cell.angle_gamma   90.00
#
_symmetry.space_group_name_H-M   'P 1'
#
loop_
_entity.id
_entity.type
_entity.pdbx_description
1 polymer ?
#
loop_
_entity_poly.entity_id
_entity_poly.type
_entity_poly.pdbx_seq_one_letter_code
_entity_poly.pdbx_strand_id
1 'polypeptide(L)'
;MLLPRFVALVAGLGAASLACAAPTHYPLTVENCGSTLTFAHAPARAVTIGQAGTEMLFALGLGDQLVGTSLWFNDVLGQYQAQNDRIERLADNEPSFESVIGKRPQLVAVELEWMVGPQGAVGTREQFHELKIPTYLMPSDCESKDNLVGADGTRLAPFRIESLYKSITQLAEIFDVQARGQQLNAQLQASLARSIALVQDKDLKHTSALVWFSSASLDIDPYVAGQKGIPDFMLNTLGVRNVVQSDEEWPTVGWETIAKANPTFLVIARMDRRRYPADDYQKKLQFLRSDPVTSNMDAVKNNRIIILDAMAMQASLRTFDGLEALATAINGYDLPQ
;
A
#
# COMPACT_ATOMS: atom_id res chain seq x y z
N MET A 1 26.31 40.11 -58.67
CA MET A 1 25.69 40.78 -57.52
C MET A 1 24.58 39.85 -57.00
N LEU A 2 24.94 38.99 -56.01
CA LEU A 2 24.05 37.97 -55.41
C LEU A 2 23.71 38.43 -54.00
N LEU A 3 22.40 38.68 -53.74
CA LEU A 3 21.87 38.97 -52.41
C LEU A 3 21.66 37.67 -51.63
N PRO A 4 22.06 37.56 -50.35
CA PRO A 4 21.70 36.43 -49.50
C PRO A 4 20.27 36.62 -48.93
N ARG A 5 19.45 35.54 -49.06
CA ARG A 5 18.14 35.41 -48.37
C ARG A 5 18.35 34.99 -46.92
N PHE A 6 18.02 35.85 -45.99
CA PHE A 6 17.86 35.53 -44.57
C PHE A 6 16.56 34.73 -44.35
N VAL A 7 16.69 33.49 -43.90
CA VAL A 7 15.55 32.70 -43.36
C VAL A 7 15.49 32.97 -41.87
N ALA A 8 14.45 33.67 -41.42
CA ALA A 8 14.18 33.86 -39.99
C ALA A 8 13.49 32.59 -39.45
N LEU A 9 14.20 31.87 -38.56
CA LEU A 9 13.66 30.73 -37.81
C LEU A 9 12.85 31.28 -36.63
N VAL A 10 11.51 31.23 -36.70
CA VAL A 10 10.61 31.57 -35.59
C VAL A 10 10.55 30.35 -34.67
N ALA A 11 11.25 30.43 -33.56
CA ALA A 11 11.14 29.44 -32.47
C ALA A 11 9.81 29.69 -31.74
N GLY A 12 8.79 28.88 -32.02
CA GLY A 12 7.55 28.87 -31.27
C GLY A 12 7.79 28.30 -29.86
N LEU A 13 7.80 29.15 -28.84
CA LEU A 13 7.66 28.72 -27.45
C LEU A 13 6.23 28.18 -27.26
N GLY A 14 6.07 26.87 -27.28
CA GLY A 14 4.87 26.19 -26.83
C GLY A 14 4.70 26.41 -25.33
N ALA A 15 3.84 27.34 -24.92
CA ALA A 15 3.38 27.45 -23.55
C ALA A 15 2.59 26.16 -23.23
N ALA A 16 3.18 25.26 -22.45
CA ALA A 16 2.46 24.14 -21.85
C ALA A 16 1.41 24.75 -20.90
N SER A 17 0.15 24.80 -21.33
CA SER A 17 -0.97 25.16 -20.48
C SER A 17 -1.04 24.10 -19.37
N LEU A 18 -0.66 24.45 -18.14
CA LEU A 18 -1.01 23.71 -16.94
C LEU A 18 -2.55 23.68 -16.88
N ALA A 19 -3.16 22.59 -17.31
CA ALA A 19 -4.58 22.37 -17.12
C ALA A 19 -4.85 22.37 -15.62
N CYS A 20 -5.37 23.49 -15.10
CA CYS A 20 -5.80 23.59 -13.72
C CYS A 20 -7.00 22.65 -13.56
N ALA A 21 -6.91 21.66 -12.68
CA ALA A 21 -8.05 20.78 -12.38
C ALA A 21 -9.23 21.66 -11.92
N ALA A 22 -10.43 21.36 -12.44
CA ALA A 22 -11.61 22.11 -12.05
C ALA A 22 -11.93 21.86 -10.56
N PRO A 23 -12.40 22.88 -9.82
CA PRO A 23 -12.87 22.71 -8.44
C PRO A 23 -14.01 21.70 -8.34
N THR A 24 -14.11 21.05 -7.17
CA THR A 24 -15.22 20.14 -6.89
C THR A 24 -16.55 20.89 -6.81
N HIS A 25 -17.57 20.38 -7.49
CA HIS A 25 -18.94 20.87 -7.36
C HIS A 25 -19.64 20.12 -6.21
N TYR A 26 -20.02 20.86 -5.18
CA TYR A 26 -20.80 20.30 -4.07
C TYR A 26 -22.32 20.61 -4.25
N PRO A 27 -23.23 19.74 -3.78
CA PRO A 27 -22.94 18.47 -3.11
C PRO A 27 -22.27 17.45 -4.03
N LEU A 28 -21.18 16.84 -3.55
CA LEU A 28 -20.48 15.77 -4.25
C LEU A 28 -21.04 14.43 -3.80
N THR A 29 -21.29 13.53 -4.74
CA THR A 29 -21.65 12.13 -4.46
C THR A 29 -20.56 11.20 -4.99
N VAL A 30 -20.09 10.28 -4.14
CA VAL A 30 -19.03 9.30 -4.44
C VAL A 30 -19.53 7.90 -4.15
N GLU A 31 -19.45 7.01 -5.13
CA GLU A 31 -19.65 5.57 -4.93
C GLU A 31 -18.38 4.96 -4.33
N ASN A 32 -18.50 4.33 -3.16
CA ASN A 32 -17.37 3.80 -2.42
C ASN A 32 -17.73 2.48 -1.74
N CYS A 33 -17.16 1.37 -2.25
CA CYS A 33 -17.29 0.04 -1.65
C CYS A 33 -18.75 -0.32 -1.28
N GLY A 34 -19.65 -0.21 -2.25
CA GLY A 34 -21.08 -0.55 -2.07
C GLY A 34 -21.91 0.47 -1.30
N SER A 35 -21.34 1.63 -0.96
CA SER A 35 -22.06 2.72 -0.32
C SER A 35 -21.96 4.01 -1.12
N THR A 36 -23.03 4.80 -1.12
CA THR A 36 -23.08 6.14 -1.72
C THR A 36 -22.79 7.17 -0.64
N LEU A 37 -21.70 7.89 -0.76
CA LEU A 37 -21.28 8.95 0.17
C LEU A 37 -21.61 10.32 -0.42
N THR A 38 -22.22 11.19 0.37
CA THR A 38 -22.58 12.56 -0.06
C THR A 38 -21.92 13.61 0.81
N PHE A 39 -21.24 14.56 0.20
CA PHE A 39 -20.55 15.67 0.86
C PHE A 39 -21.19 16.99 0.44
N ALA A 40 -21.72 17.75 1.40
CA ALA A 40 -22.28 19.08 1.13
C ALA A 40 -21.19 20.13 0.86
N HIS A 41 -19.99 19.89 1.34
CA HIS A 41 -18.77 20.71 1.17
C HIS A 41 -17.53 19.84 1.47
N ALA A 42 -16.34 20.34 1.18
CA ALA A 42 -15.08 19.69 1.55
C ALA A 42 -15.01 19.46 3.07
N PRO A 43 -14.68 18.25 3.55
CA PRO A 43 -14.53 17.98 4.98
C PRO A 43 -13.39 18.81 5.59
N ALA A 44 -13.67 19.53 6.67
CA ALA A 44 -12.66 20.27 7.43
C ALA A 44 -12.04 19.42 8.56
N ARG A 45 -12.65 18.26 8.88
CA ARG A 45 -12.26 17.37 9.97
C ARG A 45 -12.33 15.92 9.51
N ALA A 46 -11.22 15.24 9.49
CA ALA A 46 -11.13 13.83 9.13
C ALA A 46 -10.43 13.02 10.22
N VAL A 47 -10.87 11.78 10.40
CA VAL A 47 -10.16 10.76 11.17
C VAL A 47 -9.72 9.67 10.20
N THR A 48 -8.52 9.13 10.38
CA THR A 48 -8.04 7.97 9.64
C THR A 48 -7.93 6.75 10.55
N ILE A 49 -8.41 5.62 10.05
CA ILE A 49 -8.21 4.29 10.64
C ILE A 49 -7.36 3.51 9.64
N GLY A 50 -6.05 3.58 9.84
CA GLY A 50 -5.04 3.01 8.94
C GLY A 50 -3.94 3.97 8.56
N GLN A 51 -2.70 3.48 8.62
CA GLN A 51 -1.50 4.24 8.28
C GLN A 51 -1.49 4.65 6.81
N ALA A 52 -1.91 3.76 5.90
CA ALA A 52 -1.93 4.04 4.46
C ALA A 52 -2.83 5.24 4.12
N GLY A 53 -4.03 5.30 4.72
CA GLY A 53 -4.94 6.43 4.56
C GLY A 53 -4.39 7.72 5.15
N THR A 54 -3.73 7.65 6.31
CA THR A 54 -3.10 8.80 6.94
C THR A 54 -2.01 9.40 6.05
N GLU A 55 -1.08 8.58 5.55
CA GLU A 55 0.00 9.03 4.68
C GLU A 55 -0.51 9.54 3.32
N MET A 56 -1.60 8.97 2.81
CA MET A 56 -2.25 9.46 1.58
C MET A 56 -2.83 10.87 1.77
N LEU A 57 -3.49 11.14 2.90
CA LEU A 57 -3.98 12.49 3.21
C LEU A 57 -2.83 13.48 3.42
N PHE A 58 -1.73 13.08 4.04
CA PHE A 58 -0.52 13.91 4.12
C PHE A 58 0.05 14.24 2.74
N ALA A 59 0.15 13.25 1.85
CA ALA A 59 0.65 13.44 0.48
C ALA A 59 -0.24 14.38 -0.34
N LEU A 60 -1.54 14.39 -0.07
CA LEU A 60 -2.49 15.34 -0.64
C LEU A 60 -2.43 16.73 0.04
N GLY A 61 -1.57 16.92 1.05
CA GLY A 61 -1.42 18.18 1.80
C GLY A 61 -2.61 18.49 2.71
N LEU A 62 -3.26 17.46 3.24
CA LEU A 62 -4.47 17.53 4.06
C LEU A 62 -4.20 17.28 5.56
N GLY A 63 -2.96 17.46 6.01
CA GLY A 63 -2.60 17.24 7.42
C GLY A 63 -3.36 18.12 8.41
N ASP A 64 -3.73 19.34 8.02
CA ASP A 64 -4.50 20.25 8.87
C ASP A 64 -5.97 19.85 9.03
N GLN A 65 -6.48 18.99 8.14
CA GLN A 65 -7.82 18.42 8.23
C GLN A 65 -7.88 17.17 9.13
N LEU A 66 -6.73 16.55 9.43
CA LEU A 66 -6.66 15.39 10.29
C LEU A 66 -6.81 15.77 11.76
N VAL A 67 -7.78 15.18 12.45
CA VAL A 67 -8.06 15.41 13.87
C VAL A 67 -7.86 14.17 14.74
N GLY A 68 -7.52 13.04 14.13
CA GLY A 68 -7.18 11.79 14.78
C GLY A 68 -6.69 10.75 13.81
N THR A 69 -5.75 9.91 14.23
CA THR A 69 -5.19 8.80 13.47
C THR A 69 -5.15 7.55 14.32
N SER A 70 -5.12 6.37 13.70
CA SER A 70 -4.98 5.09 14.39
C SER A 70 -4.46 4.00 13.46
N LEU A 71 -4.18 2.82 14.00
CA LEU A 71 -3.68 1.64 13.30
C LEU A 71 -2.34 1.92 12.59
N TRP A 72 -1.26 1.80 13.36
CA TRP A 72 0.10 2.06 12.91
C TRP A 72 0.95 0.80 13.01
N PHE A 73 1.67 0.47 11.95
CA PHE A 73 2.64 -0.63 11.93
C PHE A 73 4.08 -0.12 12.01
N ASN A 74 4.37 1.00 11.38
CA ASN A 74 5.69 1.61 11.33
C ASN A 74 5.60 3.09 11.65
N ASP A 75 6.74 3.73 11.85
CA ASP A 75 6.80 5.19 11.95
C ASP A 75 6.27 5.82 10.65
N VAL A 76 5.65 6.98 10.77
CA VAL A 76 5.22 7.77 9.63
C VAL A 76 6.40 8.11 8.73
N LEU A 77 6.17 8.27 7.42
CA LEU A 77 7.21 8.77 6.51
C LEU A 77 7.82 10.06 7.06
N GLY A 78 9.16 10.12 7.14
CA GLY A 78 9.90 11.17 7.86
C GLY A 78 9.53 12.59 7.45
N GLN A 79 9.15 12.79 6.18
CA GLN A 79 8.68 14.09 5.68
C GLN A 79 7.37 14.57 6.32
N TYR A 80 6.57 13.66 6.90
CA TYR A 80 5.30 13.97 7.57
C TYR A 80 5.37 13.95 9.09
N GLN A 81 6.53 13.62 9.68
CA GLN A 81 6.70 13.49 11.13
C GLN A 81 6.20 14.72 11.89
N ALA A 82 6.62 15.90 11.48
CA ALA A 82 6.24 17.14 12.16
C ALA A 82 4.75 17.48 12.07
N GLN A 83 4.05 16.99 11.03
CA GLN A 83 2.60 17.10 10.93
C GLN A 83 1.91 16.06 11.80
N ASN A 84 2.39 14.82 11.74
CA ASN A 84 1.84 13.70 12.50
C ASN A 84 1.94 13.91 14.02
N ASP A 85 3.02 14.53 14.50
CA ASP A 85 3.22 14.82 15.93
C ASP A 85 2.19 15.79 16.53
N ARG A 86 1.48 16.54 15.69
CA ARG A 86 0.41 17.46 16.12
C ARG A 86 -0.96 16.82 16.16
N ILE A 87 -1.10 15.60 15.61
CA ILE A 87 -2.38 14.91 15.48
C ILE A 87 -2.45 13.83 16.56
N GLU A 88 -3.58 13.78 17.26
CA GLU A 88 -3.78 12.76 18.28
C GLU A 88 -3.83 11.38 17.66
N ARG A 89 -2.99 10.47 18.15
CA ARG A 89 -3.10 9.05 17.87
C ARG A 89 -4.14 8.45 18.81
N LEU A 90 -5.29 8.09 18.26
CA LEU A 90 -6.42 7.55 19.03
C LEU A 90 -6.14 6.17 19.59
N ALA A 91 -5.40 5.36 18.83
CA ALA A 91 -4.93 4.04 19.23
C ALA A 91 -3.75 3.61 18.34
N ASP A 92 -2.91 2.72 18.83
CA ASP A 92 -1.89 2.05 18.02
C ASP A 92 -2.48 0.95 17.12
N ASN A 93 -3.58 0.31 17.60
CA ASN A 93 -4.38 -0.65 16.86
C ASN A 93 -5.75 -0.03 16.52
N GLU A 94 -6.82 -0.82 16.71
CA GLU A 94 -8.20 -0.42 16.52
C GLU A 94 -8.60 0.65 17.56
N PRO A 95 -9.07 1.82 17.13
CA PRO A 95 -9.62 2.82 18.07
C PRO A 95 -11.01 2.38 18.56
N SER A 96 -11.47 2.90 19.70
CA SER A 96 -12.88 2.74 20.07
C SER A 96 -13.77 3.63 19.20
N PHE A 97 -15.02 3.20 18.99
CA PHE A 97 -16.03 4.00 18.28
C PHE A 97 -16.18 5.40 18.89
N GLU A 98 -16.24 5.47 20.24
CA GLU A 98 -16.39 6.72 20.98
C GLU A 98 -15.19 7.66 20.78
N SER A 99 -13.97 7.13 20.71
CA SER A 99 -12.78 7.95 20.47
C SER A 99 -12.80 8.58 19.08
N VAL A 100 -13.32 7.86 18.09
CA VAL A 100 -13.46 8.36 16.71
C VAL A 100 -14.56 9.44 16.65
N ILE A 101 -15.78 9.14 17.11
CA ILE A 101 -16.90 10.09 17.02
C ILE A 101 -16.69 11.30 17.92
N GLY A 102 -15.95 11.15 19.04
CA GLY A 102 -15.55 12.25 19.93
C GLY A 102 -14.75 13.34 19.23
N LYS A 103 -14.07 13.01 18.12
CA LYS A 103 -13.38 13.98 17.25
C LYS A 103 -14.34 14.77 16.35
N ARG A 104 -15.62 14.42 16.31
CA ARG A 104 -16.63 15.02 15.43
C ARG A 104 -16.17 15.10 13.98
N PRO A 105 -15.73 13.97 13.38
CA PRO A 105 -15.25 13.97 12.01
C PRO A 105 -16.39 14.20 11.03
N GLN A 106 -16.06 14.81 9.90
CA GLN A 106 -16.93 14.93 8.72
C GLN A 106 -16.61 13.87 7.68
N LEU A 107 -15.54 13.11 7.91
CA LEU A 107 -15.13 11.93 7.16
C LEU A 107 -14.28 11.02 8.06
N VAL A 108 -14.55 9.72 8.00
CA VAL A 108 -13.63 8.69 8.49
C VAL A 108 -13.08 7.93 7.29
N ALA A 109 -11.78 8.03 7.05
CA ALA A 109 -11.10 7.27 6.00
C ALA A 109 -10.52 5.98 6.60
N VAL A 110 -10.87 4.83 6.03
CA VAL A 110 -10.61 3.50 6.60
C VAL A 110 -9.78 2.68 5.62
N GLU A 111 -8.71 2.07 6.10
CA GLU A 111 -7.82 1.24 5.29
C GLU A 111 -8.40 -0.16 5.07
N LEU A 112 -8.88 -0.80 6.12
CA LEU A 112 -9.31 -2.19 6.13
C LEU A 112 -10.80 -2.33 6.42
N GLU A 113 -11.53 -3.07 5.59
CA GLU A 113 -12.98 -3.19 5.66
C GLU A 113 -13.48 -3.75 7.00
N TRP A 114 -12.76 -4.72 7.58
CA TRP A 114 -13.19 -5.35 8.84
C TRP A 114 -13.27 -4.37 10.02
N MET A 115 -12.67 -3.19 9.90
CA MET A 115 -12.80 -2.11 10.91
C MET A 115 -14.22 -1.55 10.96
N VAL A 116 -14.87 -1.43 9.79
CA VAL A 116 -16.18 -0.79 9.63
C VAL A 116 -17.20 -1.62 8.86
N GLY A 117 -16.79 -2.82 8.41
CA GLY A 117 -17.67 -3.79 7.75
C GLY A 117 -18.59 -4.52 8.74
N PRO A 118 -19.14 -5.67 8.35
CA PRO A 118 -20.05 -6.44 9.20
C PRO A 118 -19.43 -6.88 10.54
N GLN A 119 -18.10 -7.06 10.62
CA GLN A 119 -17.38 -7.36 11.85
C GLN A 119 -17.39 -6.18 12.83
N GLY A 120 -17.35 -4.95 12.29
CA GLY A 120 -17.48 -3.71 13.04
C GLY A 120 -16.47 -3.58 14.18
N ALA A 121 -15.20 -3.91 13.96
CA ALA A 121 -14.17 -3.88 15.02
C ALA A 121 -14.07 -2.50 15.69
N VAL A 122 -14.34 -1.44 14.95
CA VAL A 122 -14.47 -0.06 15.46
C VAL A 122 -15.94 0.36 15.54
N GLY A 123 -16.73 -0.02 14.55
CA GLY A 123 -18.15 0.27 14.41
C GLY A 123 -18.58 0.05 12.97
N THR A 124 -19.85 -0.29 12.70
CA THR A 124 -20.26 -0.52 11.31
C THR A 124 -20.45 0.78 10.53
N ARG A 125 -20.38 0.70 9.18
CA ARG A 125 -20.64 1.87 8.32
C ARG A 125 -22.02 2.47 8.60
N GLU A 126 -23.03 1.63 8.86
CA GLU A 126 -24.39 2.05 9.20
C GLU A 126 -24.40 2.89 10.48
N GLN A 127 -23.70 2.46 11.54
CA GLN A 127 -23.60 3.22 12.81
C GLN A 127 -22.99 4.60 12.59
N PHE A 128 -21.93 4.71 11.78
CA PHE A 128 -21.35 6.01 11.42
C PHE A 128 -22.31 6.85 10.57
N HIS A 129 -22.98 6.26 9.58
CA HIS A 129 -23.89 6.96 8.68
C HIS A 129 -25.16 7.45 9.40
N GLU A 130 -25.67 6.73 10.41
CA GLU A 130 -26.75 7.21 11.29
C GLU A 130 -26.37 8.50 12.01
N LEU A 131 -25.10 8.65 12.37
CA LEU A 131 -24.54 9.88 12.94
C LEU A 131 -24.17 10.94 11.87
N LYS A 132 -24.49 10.69 10.59
CA LYS A 132 -24.14 11.53 9.44
C LYS A 132 -22.62 11.69 9.26
N ILE A 133 -21.85 10.67 9.61
CA ILE A 133 -20.41 10.59 9.43
C ILE A 133 -20.15 9.62 8.27
N PRO A 134 -19.80 10.09 7.05
CA PRO A 134 -19.46 9.23 5.95
C PRO A 134 -18.15 8.49 6.25
N THR A 135 -18.13 7.19 5.89
CA THR A 135 -16.96 6.32 6.00
C THR A 135 -16.44 6.00 4.60
N TYR A 136 -15.25 6.49 4.27
CA TYR A 136 -14.57 6.20 3.02
C TYR A 136 -13.65 4.99 3.24
N LEU A 137 -13.99 3.86 2.66
CA LEU A 137 -13.15 2.66 2.66
C LEU A 137 -12.21 2.69 1.46
N MET A 138 -10.93 2.34 1.67
CA MET A 138 -9.98 2.27 0.56
C MET A 138 -10.41 1.22 -0.47
N PRO A 139 -10.59 1.58 -1.75
CA PRO A 139 -11.00 0.67 -2.83
C PRO A 139 -10.14 -0.59 -2.92
N SER A 140 -8.86 -0.51 -2.57
CA SER A 140 -7.93 -1.64 -2.52
C SER A 140 -8.35 -2.76 -1.58
N ASP A 141 -9.18 -2.48 -0.59
CA ASP A 141 -9.64 -3.46 0.40
C ASP A 141 -11.08 -3.95 0.20
N CYS A 142 -11.78 -3.46 -0.81
CA CYS A 142 -13.13 -3.95 -1.17
C CYS A 142 -13.23 -4.42 -2.63
N GLU A 143 -12.43 -3.87 -3.55
CA GLU A 143 -12.52 -4.24 -4.95
C GLU A 143 -11.94 -5.64 -5.19
N SER A 144 -12.78 -6.55 -5.70
CA SER A 144 -12.40 -7.94 -6.00
C SER A 144 -11.81 -8.69 -4.79
N LYS A 145 -12.29 -8.37 -3.59
CA LYS A 145 -11.91 -9.02 -2.34
C LYS A 145 -13.16 -9.39 -1.54
N ASP A 146 -13.20 -10.60 -1.00
CA ASP A 146 -14.20 -11.05 -0.05
C ASP A 146 -13.57 -11.08 1.34
N ASN A 147 -13.90 -10.09 2.15
CA ASN A 147 -13.36 -9.93 3.50
C ASN A 147 -14.05 -10.82 4.55
N LEU A 148 -15.03 -11.63 4.14
CA LEU A 148 -15.72 -12.58 5.02
C LEU A 148 -15.13 -13.99 4.93
N VAL A 149 -14.21 -14.25 3.99
CA VAL A 149 -13.60 -15.55 3.75
C VAL A 149 -12.10 -15.51 4.01
N GLY A 150 -11.60 -16.40 4.88
CA GLY A 150 -10.20 -16.42 5.33
C GLY A 150 -9.96 -15.47 6.51
N ALA A 151 -8.73 -15.48 7.06
CA ALA A 151 -8.36 -14.64 8.21
C ALA A 151 -8.30 -13.14 7.85
N ASP A 152 -7.75 -12.83 6.66
CA ASP A 152 -7.54 -11.46 6.16
C ASP A 152 -8.21 -11.24 4.79
N GLY A 153 -9.26 -12.03 4.51
CA GLY A 153 -10.00 -11.99 3.27
C GLY A 153 -9.38 -12.86 2.16
N THR A 154 -10.16 -13.06 1.11
CA THR A 154 -9.80 -13.83 -0.08
C THR A 154 -9.99 -12.97 -1.32
N ARG A 155 -8.99 -12.91 -2.18
CA ARG A 155 -9.09 -12.12 -3.41
C ARG A 155 -9.76 -12.92 -4.53
N LEU A 156 -10.83 -12.36 -5.06
CA LEU A 156 -11.59 -12.92 -6.19
C LEU A 156 -10.86 -12.69 -7.52
N ALA A 157 -10.10 -11.61 -7.62
CA ALA A 157 -9.23 -11.29 -8.76
C ALA A 157 -7.89 -10.69 -8.25
N PRO A 158 -6.81 -10.71 -9.06
CA PRO A 158 -5.55 -10.09 -8.71
C PRO A 158 -5.70 -8.60 -8.34
N PHE A 159 -4.96 -8.17 -7.32
CA PHE A 159 -4.88 -6.76 -6.95
C PHE A 159 -4.46 -5.91 -8.15
N ARG A 160 -5.09 -4.75 -8.27
CA ARG A 160 -4.81 -3.77 -9.32
C ARG A 160 -4.37 -2.45 -8.69
N ILE A 161 -3.25 -1.92 -9.14
CA ILE A 161 -2.69 -0.66 -8.65
C ILE A 161 -3.62 0.54 -8.88
N GLU A 162 -4.52 0.43 -9.86
CA GLU A 162 -5.54 1.42 -10.17
C GLU A 162 -6.45 1.72 -8.97
N SER A 163 -6.64 0.76 -8.06
CA SER A 163 -7.41 0.99 -6.82
C SER A 163 -6.76 2.02 -5.90
N LEU A 164 -5.42 2.12 -5.88
CA LEU A 164 -4.69 3.18 -5.17
C LEU A 164 -4.85 4.52 -5.88
N TYR A 165 -4.69 4.58 -7.20
CA TYR A 165 -4.91 5.82 -7.96
C TYR A 165 -6.35 6.32 -7.83
N LYS A 166 -7.32 5.40 -7.77
CA LYS A 166 -8.73 5.71 -7.50
C LYS A 166 -8.91 6.32 -6.11
N SER A 167 -8.26 5.75 -5.09
CA SER A 167 -8.30 6.30 -3.72
C SER A 167 -7.79 7.74 -3.68
N ILE A 168 -6.65 8.00 -4.30
CA ILE A 168 -6.05 9.34 -4.39
C ILE A 168 -7.00 10.30 -5.12
N THR A 169 -7.57 9.88 -6.26
CA THR A 169 -8.47 10.70 -7.05
C THR A 169 -9.75 11.03 -6.28
N GLN A 170 -10.41 10.04 -5.68
CA GLN A 170 -11.65 10.24 -4.94
C GLN A 170 -11.43 11.10 -3.68
N LEU A 171 -10.35 10.87 -2.93
CA LEU A 171 -10.02 11.71 -1.78
C LEU A 171 -9.70 13.14 -2.21
N ALA A 172 -8.97 13.32 -3.32
CA ALA A 172 -8.69 14.65 -3.86
C ALA A 172 -9.96 15.38 -4.29
N GLU A 173 -10.95 14.69 -4.86
CA GLU A 173 -12.27 15.25 -5.19
C GLU A 173 -13.06 15.61 -3.93
N ILE A 174 -13.09 14.71 -2.91
CA ILE A 174 -13.81 14.94 -1.66
C ILE A 174 -13.28 16.17 -0.93
N PHE A 175 -11.98 16.43 -0.99
CA PHE A 175 -11.32 17.55 -0.29
C PHE A 175 -11.04 18.78 -1.18
N ASP A 176 -11.49 18.79 -2.44
CA ASP A 176 -11.26 19.87 -3.40
C ASP A 176 -9.77 20.18 -3.66
N VAL A 177 -8.96 19.14 -3.81
CA VAL A 177 -7.52 19.22 -4.08
C VAL A 177 -7.10 18.41 -5.31
N GLN A 178 -7.91 18.35 -6.36
CA GLN A 178 -7.75 17.49 -7.54
C GLN A 178 -6.40 17.67 -8.23
N ALA A 179 -5.89 18.91 -8.29
CA ALA A 179 -4.57 19.18 -8.87
C ALA A 179 -3.45 18.43 -8.14
N ARG A 180 -3.52 18.35 -6.79
CA ARG A 180 -2.57 17.58 -5.97
C ARG A 180 -2.73 16.08 -6.19
N GLY A 181 -3.97 15.58 -6.30
CA GLY A 181 -4.27 14.19 -6.62
C GLY A 181 -3.71 13.76 -7.98
N GLN A 182 -3.90 14.58 -9.02
CA GLN A 182 -3.34 14.34 -10.35
C GLN A 182 -1.81 14.33 -10.33
N GLN A 183 -1.18 15.28 -9.64
CA GLN A 183 0.26 15.33 -9.49
C GLN A 183 0.80 14.09 -8.75
N LEU A 184 0.17 13.70 -7.65
CA LEU A 184 0.57 12.52 -6.89
C LEU A 184 0.45 11.25 -7.72
N ASN A 185 -0.67 11.03 -8.41
CA ASN A 185 -0.85 9.89 -9.31
C ASN A 185 0.21 9.85 -10.41
N ALA A 186 0.54 10.98 -11.03
CA ALA A 186 1.60 11.05 -12.05
C ALA A 186 3.00 10.70 -11.48
N GLN A 187 3.31 11.16 -10.26
CA GLN A 187 4.58 10.82 -9.58
C GLN A 187 4.67 9.33 -9.28
N LEU A 188 3.59 8.71 -8.80
CA LEU A 188 3.55 7.27 -8.49
C LEU A 188 3.64 6.42 -9.76
N GLN A 189 2.96 6.81 -10.84
CA GLN A 189 3.09 6.15 -12.16
C GLN A 189 4.52 6.21 -12.69
N ALA A 190 5.19 7.37 -12.54
CA ALA A 190 6.59 7.51 -12.93
C ALA A 190 7.53 6.65 -12.05
N SER A 191 7.23 6.51 -10.75
CA SER A 191 7.99 5.63 -9.84
C SER A 191 7.84 4.16 -10.25
N LEU A 192 6.60 3.72 -10.54
CA LEU A 192 6.32 2.38 -11.04
C LEU A 192 7.12 2.08 -12.32
N ALA A 193 7.10 3.00 -13.29
CA ALA A 193 7.83 2.84 -14.55
C ALA A 193 9.35 2.75 -14.33
N ARG A 194 9.91 3.54 -13.41
CA ARG A 194 11.35 3.45 -13.06
C ARG A 194 11.70 2.10 -12.45
N SER A 195 10.86 1.58 -11.55
CA SER A 195 11.10 0.28 -10.91
C SER A 195 11.12 -0.86 -11.94
N ILE A 196 10.20 -0.84 -12.91
CA ILE A 196 10.17 -1.82 -14.01
C ILE A 196 11.44 -1.71 -14.86
N ALA A 197 11.87 -0.48 -15.18
CA ALA A 197 13.07 -0.24 -15.99
C ALA A 197 14.36 -0.78 -15.34
N LEU A 198 14.45 -0.84 -14.01
CA LEU A 198 15.62 -1.38 -13.29
C LEU A 198 15.90 -2.85 -13.59
N VAL A 199 14.90 -3.63 -13.96
CA VAL A 199 15.01 -5.08 -14.18
C VAL A 199 14.70 -5.51 -15.61
N GLN A 200 14.41 -4.59 -16.52
CA GLN A 200 13.93 -4.87 -17.88
C GLN A 200 14.92 -5.72 -18.70
N ASP A 201 16.22 -5.60 -18.44
CA ASP A 201 17.27 -6.32 -19.17
C ASP A 201 17.67 -7.64 -18.50
N LYS A 202 16.99 -8.04 -17.41
CA LYS A 202 17.26 -9.30 -16.71
C LYS A 202 16.33 -10.41 -17.19
N ASP A 203 16.87 -11.63 -17.38
CA ASP A 203 16.04 -12.82 -17.57
C ASP A 203 15.55 -13.33 -16.20
N LEU A 204 14.29 -13.04 -15.88
CA LEU A 204 13.66 -13.40 -14.62
C LEU A 204 12.65 -14.57 -14.75
N LYS A 205 12.58 -15.23 -15.92
CA LYS A 205 11.61 -16.31 -16.20
C LYS A 205 11.64 -17.45 -15.19
N HIS A 206 12.83 -17.77 -14.66
CA HIS A 206 13.04 -18.83 -13.69
C HIS A 206 13.19 -18.32 -12.26
N THR A 207 12.99 -17.01 -12.06
CA THR A 207 13.14 -16.38 -10.75
C THR A 207 11.82 -16.47 -9.98
N SER A 208 11.92 -16.86 -8.70
CA SER A 208 10.77 -16.98 -7.81
C SER A 208 11.07 -16.42 -6.44
N ALA A 209 10.03 -16.01 -5.73
CA ALA A 209 10.15 -15.45 -4.39
C ALA A 209 9.09 -16.01 -3.43
N LEU A 210 9.43 -16.01 -2.16
CA LEU A 210 8.50 -16.07 -1.04
C LEU A 210 8.46 -14.70 -0.36
N VAL A 211 7.28 -14.21 -0.01
CA VAL A 211 7.12 -13.02 0.83
C VAL A 211 6.60 -13.44 2.20
N TRP A 212 7.44 -13.31 3.22
CA TRP A 212 7.12 -13.63 4.61
C TRP A 212 6.73 -12.37 5.38
N PHE A 213 5.46 -12.24 5.70
CA PHE A 213 4.92 -11.07 6.40
C PHE A 213 5.08 -11.21 7.92
N SER A 214 4.39 -12.15 8.53
CA SER A 214 4.27 -12.28 9.99
C SER A 214 4.36 -13.73 10.46
N SER A 215 4.61 -13.92 11.76
CA SER A 215 4.48 -15.22 12.45
C SER A 215 4.14 -15.00 13.91
N ALA A 216 3.16 -15.72 14.42
CA ALA A 216 2.85 -15.71 15.84
C ALA A 216 4.01 -16.29 16.67
N SER A 217 4.70 -17.31 16.13
CA SER A 217 5.94 -17.90 16.65
C SER A 217 6.80 -18.39 15.47
N LEU A 218 8.10 -18.59 15.65
CA LEU A 218 9.01 -19.06 14.59
C LEU A 218 8.91 -20.57 14.33
N ASP A 219 8.36 -21.32 15.25
CA ASP A 219 8.19 -22.79 15.19
C ASP A 219 6.85 -23.22 14.56
N ILE A 220 6.01 -22.29 14.13
CA ILE A 220 4.77 -22.55 13.43
C ILE A 220 4.81 -21.99 11.99
N ASP A 221 3.82 -22.37 11.20
CA ASP A 221 3.70 -21.94 9.81
C ASP A 221 3.60 -20.42 9.71
N PRO A 222 4.46 -19.77 8.89
CA PRO A 222 4.45 -18.31 8.71
C PRO A 222 3.25 -17.84 7.88
N TYR A 223 2.79 -16.62 8.16
CA TYR A 223 1.90 -15.89 7.26
C TYR A 223 2.70 -15.36 6.07
N VAL A 224 2.37 -15.83 4.90
CA VAL A 224 3.05 -15.50 3.64
C VAL A 224 2.07 -14.92 2.62
N ALA A 225 2.56 -14.18 1.65
CA ALA A 225 1.69 -13.56 0.66
C ALA A 225 1.09 -14.60 -0.30
N GLY A 226 -0.24 -14.56 -0.45
CA GLY A 226 -0.97 -15.29 -1.48
C GLY A 226 -0.72 -14.73 -2.89
N GLN A 227 -1.27 -15.42 -3.91
CA GLN A 227 -0.97 -15.16 -5.32
C GLN A 227 -1.75 -13.99 -5.97
N LYS A 228 -2.64 -13.32 -5.25
CA LYS A 228 -3.48 -12.24 -5.79
C LYS A 228 -3.34 -10.92 -5.03
N GLY A 229 -2.55 -10.89 -3.94
CA GLY A 229 -2.36 -9.73 -3.08
C GLY A 229 -1.35 -8.72 -3.62
N ILE A 230 -1.09 -7.68 -2.83
CA ILE A 230 -0.16 -6.60 -3.18
C ILE A 230 1.28 -7.13 -3.39
N PRO A 231 1.85 -8.00 -2.54
CA PRO A 231 3.17 -8.52 -2.80
C PRO A 231 3.26 -9.35 -4.08
N ASP A 232 2.22 -10.11 -4.42
CA ASP A 232 2.16 -10.84 -5.69
C ASP A 232 2.12 -9.88 -6.89
N PHE A 233 1.35 -8.79 -6.79
CA PHE A 233 1.39 -7.71 -7.79
C PHE A 233 2.80 -7.15 -7.96
N MET A 234 3.52 -6.89 -6.85
CA MET A 234 4.90 -6.38 -6.91
C MET A 234 5.83 -7.36 -7.62
N LEU A 235 5.77 -8.63 -7.27
CA LEU A 235 6.57 -9.69 -7.88
C LEU A 235 6.26 -9.83 -9.38
N ASN A 236 4.99 -9.95 -9.74
CA ASN A 236 4.54 -10.11 -11.13
C ASN A 236 4.91 -8.90 -11.99
N THR A 237 4.82 -7.68 -11.44
CA THR A 237 5.23 -6.44 -12.11
C THR A 237 6.71 -6.46 -12.49
N LEU A 238 7.55 -7.11 -11.68
CA LEU A 238 8.98 -7.28 -11.94
C LEU A 238 9.34 -8.57 -12.68
N GLY A 239 8.35 -9.37 -13.09
CA GLY A 239 8.57 -10.65 -13.79
C GLY A 239 9.01 -11.80 -12.89
N VAL A 240 8.77 -11.73 -11.60
CA VAL A 240 9.13 -12.74 -10.60
C VAL A 240 7.89 -13.55 -10.21
N ARG A 241 8.02 -14.88 -10.10
CA ARG A 241 6.94 -15.76 -9.71
C ARG A 241 6.82 -15.88 -8.18
N ASN A 242 5.62 -15.71 -7.63
CA ASN A 242 5.33 -16.08 -6.26
C ASN A 242 5.27 -17.61 -6.14
N VAL A 243 5.94 -18.20 -5.12
CA VAL A 243 5.90 -19.66 -4.89
C VAL A 243 4.62 -20.13 -4.20
N VAL A 244 3.85 -19.22 -3.60
CA VAL A 244 2.61 -19.52 -2.88
C VAL A 244 1.42 -19.44 -3.82
N GLN A 245 0.69 -20.54 -3.95
CA GLN A 245 -0.48 -20.66 -4.83
C GLN A 245 -1.76 -20.69 -3.97
N SER A 246 -2.12 -19.55 -3.39
CA SER A 246 -3.34 -19.38 -2.59
C SER A 246 -4.05 -18.09 -2.97
N ASP A 247 -5.37 -18.11 -2.97
CA ASP A 247 -6.22 -16.94 -3.19
C ASP A 247 -6.43 -16.12 -1.90
N GLU A 248 -6.10 -16.71 -0.72
CA GLU A 248 -6.09 -15.97 0.54
C GLU A 248 -5.05 -14.86 0.49
N GLU A 249 -5.35 -13.75 1.17
CA GLU A 249 -4.43 -12.59 1.21
C GLU A 249 -3.11 -12.98 1.91
N TRP A 250 -3.22 -13.62 3.08
CA TRP A 250 -2.10 -14.05 3.92
C TRP A 250 -2.28 -15.47 4.44
N PRO A 251 -2.16 -16.51 3.56
CA PRO A 251 -2.22 -17.90 4.00
C PRO A 251 -1.03 -18.25 4.89
N THR A 252 -1.20 -19.30 5.71
CA THR A 252 -0.08 -19.97 6.37
C THR A 252 0.43 -21.11 5.52
N VAL A 253 1.77 -21.26 5.41
CA VAL A 253 2.42 -22.31 4.61
C VAL A 253 3.61 -22.87 5.37
N GLY A 254 3.67 -24.20 5.56
CA GLY A 254 4.73 -24.87 6.29
C GLY A 254 6.11 -24.72 5.64
N TRP A 255 7.15 -24.63 6.48
CA TRP A 255 8.54 -24.44 6.04
C TRP A 255 9.07 -25.56 5.15
N GLU A 256 8.61 -26.82 5.33
CA GLU A 256 8.97 -27.93 4.44
C GLU A 256 8.43 -27.70 3.02
N THR A 257 7.22 -27.17 2.90
CA THR A 257 6.61 -26.83 1.61
C THR A 257 7.37 -25.68 0.94
N ILE A 258 7.72 -24.66 1.71
CA ILE A 258 8.51 -23.51 1.25
C ILE A 258 9.91 -23.97 0.79
N ALA A 259 10.59 -24.80 1.61
CA ALA A 259 11.92 -25.31 1.29
C ALA A 259 11.89 -26.21 0.04
N LYS A 260 10.84 -27.03 -0.14
CA LYS A 260 10.66 -27.83 -1.35
C LYS A 260 10.45 -26.97 -2.59
N ALA A 261 9.74 -25.84 -2.47
CA ALA A 261 9.59 -24.87 -3.55
C ALA A 261 10.89 -24.12 -3.87
N ASN A 262 11.81 -24.06 -2.93
CA ASN A 262 13.15 -23.47 -3.00
C ASN A 262 13.17 -22.12 -3.73
N PRO A 263 12.53 -21.06 -3.20
CA PRO A 263 12.45 -19.76 -3.85
C PRO A 263 13.84 -19.18 -4.13
N THR A 264 13.99 -18.47 -5.24
CA THR A 264 15.25 -17.83 -5.65
C THR A 264 15.69 -16.78 -4.62
N PHE A 265 14.71 -16.05 -4.03
CA PHE A 265 14.95 -15.11 -2.92
C PHE A 265 13.76 -15.05 -1.96
N LEU A 266 14.05 -14.53 -0.78
CA LEU A 266 13.07 -14.30 0.27
C LEU A 266 12.89 -12.81 0.47
N VAL A 267 11.64 -12.38 0.65
CA VAL A 267 11.28 -11.02 1.03
C VAL A 267 10.69 -11.09 2.43
N ILE A 268 11.23 -10.31 3.37
CA ILE A 268 10.84 -10.35 4.79
C ILE A 268 10.32 -8.98 5.21
N ALA A 269 9.14 -8.96 5.81
CA ALA A 269 8.58 -7.73 6.37
C ALA A 269 9.37 -7.25 7.59
N ARG A 270 9.73 -5.95 7.60
CA ARG A 270 10.19 -5.22 8.76
C ARG A 270 9.03 -4.44 9.36
N MET A 271 8.77 -4.69 10.63
CA MET A 271 7.78 -3.97 11.42
C MET A 271 8.48 -3.27 12.58
N ASP A 272 8.30 -1.95 12.72
CA ASP A 272 8.84 -1.18 13.84
C ASP A 272 8.00 -1.43 15.10
N ARG A 273 6.67 -1.46 14.94
CA ARG A 273 5.74 -1.95 15.96
C ARG A 273 5.29 -3.38 15.62
N ARG A 274 5.51 -4.30 16.53
CA ARG A 274 5.28 -5.73 16.29
C ARG A 274 4.12 -6.24 17.12
N ARG A 275 3.22 -6.99 16.49
CA ARG A 275 2.17 -7.73 17.22
C ARG A 275 2.76 -8.92 17.94
N TYR A 276 3.71 -9.60 17.32
CA TYR A 276 4.39 -10.78 17.86
C TYR A 276 5.89 -10.56 17.98
N PRO A 277 6.55 -11.08 19.04
CA PRO A 277 8.01 -11.03 19.15
C PRO A 277 8.75 -11.72 17.99
N ALA A 278 8.09 -12.69 17.32
CA ALA A 278 8.60 -13.38 16.14
C ALA A 278 8.65 -12.48 14.88
N ASP A 279 7.93 -11.36 14.87
CA ASP A 279 7.94 -10.40 13.75
C ASP A 279 9.20 -9.54 13.69
N ASP A 280 10.11 -9.68 14.67
CA ASP A 280 11.44 -9.10 14.56
C ASP A 280 12.19 -9.71 13.37
N TYR A 281 12.45 -8.88 12.34
CA TYR A 281 13.13 -9.38 11.13
C TYR A 281 14.52 -9.95 11.42
N GLN A 282 15.21 -9.49 12.46
CA GLN A 282 16.50 -10.05 12.88
C GLN A 282 16.35 -11.48 13.43
N LYS A 283 15.28 -11.73 14.19
CA LYS A 283 14.94 -13.10 14.65
C LYS A 283 14.55 -13.99 13.47
N LYS A 284 13.79 -13.46 12.50
CA LYS A 284 13.47 -14.17 11.26
C LYS A 284 14.75 -14.54 10.49
N LEU A 285 15.71 -13.62 10.37
CA LEU A 285 17.01 -13.89 9.73
C LEU A 285 17.82 -14.94 10.51
N GLN A 286 17.83 -14.86 11.83
CA GLN A 286 18.51 -15.88 12.66
C GLN A 286 17.87 -17.24 12.47
N PHE A 287 16.54 -17.34 12.52
CA PHE A 287 15.81 -18.58 12.27
C PHE A 287 16.16 -19.18 10.90
N LEU A 288 16.07 -18.41 9.83
CA LEU A 288 16.39 -18.89 8.48
C LEU A 288 17.80 -19.48 8.36
N ARG A 289 18.76 -18.95 9.11
CA ARG A 289 20.17 -19.38 9.06
C ARG A 289 20.48 -20.56 9.99
N SER A 290 19.67 -20.78 11.03
CA SER A 290 19.93 -21.82 12.05
C SER A 290 19.03 -23.04 11.97
N ASP A 291 17.83 -22.90 11.39
CA ASP A 291 16.89 -24.00 11.26
C ASP A 291 17.37 -25.01 10.18
N PRO A 292 17.33 -26.34 10.45
CA PRO A 292 17.85 -27.35 9.52
C PRO A 292 17.15 -27.41 8.17
N VAL A 293 15.90 -26.99 8.08
CA VAL A 293 15.12 -26.99 6.83
C VAL A 293 15.45 -25.70 6.02
N THR A 294 15.26 -24.54 6.66
CA THR A 294 15.35 -23.25 5.97
C THR A 294 16.78 -22.86 5.58
N SER A 295 17.79 -23.24 6.41
CA SER A 295 19.20 -22.95 6.11
C SER A 295 19.72 -23.63 4.83
N ASN A 296 19.00 -24.66 4.36
CA ASN A 296 19.33 -25.37 3.13
C ASN A 296 18.76 -24.75 1.86
N MET A 297 17.83 -23.79 1.95
CA MET A 297 17.29 -23.08 0.80
C MET A 297 18.37 -22.26 0.09
N ASP A 298 18.33 -22.21 -1.24
CA ASP A 298 19.31 -21.47 -2.06
C ASP A 298 19.28 -19.97 -1.77
N ALA A 299 18.10 -19.41 -1.48
CA ALA A 299 17.96 -18.02 -1.07
C ALA A 299 18.75 -17.69 0.19
N VAL A 300 18.75 -18.60 1.18
CA VAL A 300 19.48 -18.42 2.45
C VAL A 300 20.97 -18.62 2.27
N LYS A 301 21.39 -19.70 1.58
CA LYS A 301 22.81 -20.00 1.29
C LYS A 301 23.50 -18.90 0.51
N ASN A 302 22.80 -18.29 -0.44
CA ASN A 302 23.33 -17.23 -1.30
C ASN A 302 23.02 -15.82 -0.77
N ASN A 303 22.47 -15.71 0.46
CA ASN A 303 22.06 -14.44 1.10
C ASN A 303 21.15 -13.56 0.20
N ARG A 304 20.28 -14.19 -0.59
CA ARG A 304 19.26 -13.50 -1.41
C ARG A 304 18.01 -13.25 -0.58
N ILE A 305 18.16 -12.40 0.43
CA ILE A 305 17.11 -12.02 1.39
C ILE A 305 16.93 -10.51 1.34
N ILE A 306 15.70 -10.07 1.07
CA ILE A 306 15.34 -8.66 0.94
C ILE A 306 14.45 -8.29 2.13
N ILE A 307 14.80 -7.22 2.83
CA ILE A 307 13.99 -6.70 3.93
C ILE A 307 13.19 -5.51 3.39
N LEU A 308 11.87 -5.60 3.45
CA LEU A 308 10.97 -4.51 3.07
C LEU A 308 10.18 -4.01 4.28
N ASP A 309 9.83 -2.74 4.24
CA ASP A 309 8.83 -2.15 5.13
C ASP A 309 7.49 -2.91 5.00
N ALA A 310 6.87 -3.28 6.13
CA ALA A 310 5.60 -4.00 6.13
C ALA A 310 4.48 -3.19 5.42
N MET A 311 4.49 -1.87 5.53
CA MET A 311 3.53 -1.01 4.84
C MET A 311 3.74 -0.96 3.32
N ALA A 312 4.93 -1.32 2.83
CA ALA A 312 5.16 -1.50 1.39
C ALA A 312 4.46 -2.75 0.83
N MET A 313 4.13 -3.71 1.71
CA MET A 313 3.41 -4.95 1.37
C MET A 313 1.88 -4.81 1.49
N GLN A 314 1.40 -3.62 1.89
CA GLN A 314 0.00 -3.24 1.95
C GLN A 314 -0.32 -2.24 0.82
N ALA A 315 -1.60 -2.03 0.53
CA ALA A 315 -2.04 -1.05 -0.48
C ALA A 315 -1.81 0.39 0.02
N SER A 316 -0.62 0.89 -0.11
CA SER A 316 -0.16 2.18 0.41
C SER A 316 0.73 2.93 -0.58
N LEU A 317 1.07 4.18 -0.28
CA LEU A 317 2.07 4.92 -1.04
C LEU A 317 3.45 4.23 -1.01
N ARG A 318 3.76 3.55 0.11
CA ARG A 318 5.02 2.82 0.28
C ARG A 318 5.14 1.57 -0.60
N THR A 319 4.06 1.10 -1.23
CA THR A 319 4.11 0.02 -2.24
C THR A 319 5.07 0.38 -3.38
N PHE A 320 5.12 1.65 -3.78
CA PHE A 320 6.00 2.12 -4.86
C PHE A 320 7.47 2.15 -4.42
N ASP A 321 7.74 2.60 -3.18
CA ASP A 321 9.09 2.55 -2.60
C ASP A 321 9.56 1.11 -2.42
N GLY A 322 8.67 0.22 -1.97
CA GLY A 322 8.93 -1.20 -1.85
C GLY A 322 9.23 -1.86 -3.19
N LEU A 323 8.51 -1.47 -4.24
CA LEU A 323 8.74 -1.97 -5.60
C LEU A 323 10.12 -1.54 -6.12
N GLU A 324 10.52 -0.29 -5.88
CA GLU A 324 11.85 0.23 -6.24
C GLU A 324 12.96 -0.48 -5.46
N ALA A 325 12.78 -0.68 -4.15
CA ALA A 325 13.72 -1.42 -3.31
C ALA A 325 13.86 -2.88 -3.77
N LEU A 326 12.75 -3.55 -4.10
CA LEU A 326 12.73 -4.91 -4.61
C LEU A 326 13.43 -5.01 -5.97
N ALA A 327 13.10 -4.12 -6.90
CA ALA A 327 13.74 -4.05 -8.22
C ALA A 327 15.25 -3.79 -8.12
N THR A 328 15.66 -2.88 -7.24
CA THR A 328 17.08 -2.56 -6.99
C THR A 328 17.83 -3.78 -6.45
N ALA A 329 17.25 -4.48 -5.47
CA ALA A 329 17.86 -5.69 -4.91
C ALA A 329 17.99 -6.80 -5.97
N ILE A 330 16.94 -7.06 -6.75
CA ILE A 330 16.94 -8.05 -7.83
C ILE A 330 17.99 -7.67 -8.89
N ASN A 331 18.10 -6.40 -9.24
CA ASN A 331 19.09 -5.94 -10.19
C ASN A 331 20.52 -6.18 -9.71
N GLY A 332 20.76 -6.09 -8.40
CA GLY A 332 22.07 -6.35 -7.77
C GLY A 332 22.41 -7.82 -7.59
N TYR A 333 21.46 -8.75 -7.72
CA TYR A 333 21.73 -10.18 -7.56
C TYR A 333 22.31 -10.81 -8.83
N ASP A 334 23.27 -11.72 -8.62
CA ASP A 334 23.69 -12.70 -9.62
C ASP A 334 22.68 -13.86 -9.58
N LEU A 335 21.78 -13.87 -10.53
CA LEU A 335 20.68 -14.84 -10.58
C LEU A 335 21.05 -16.02 -11.48
N PRO A 336 20.64 -17.26 -11.14
CA PRO A 336 20.85 -18.41 -12.00
C PRO A 336 20.10 -18.21 -13.32
N GLN A 337 20.80 -18.50 -14.41
CA GLN A 337 20.24 -18.48 -15.78
C GLN A 337 19.41 -19.74 -16.06
#